data_23e0ab2f0e2f35c6d3ea903de4613ca9
#
_entry.id   23e0ab2f0e2f35c6d3ea903de4613ca9
#
_cell.length_a   1.000
_cell.length_b   1.000
_cell.length_c   1.000
_cell.angle_alpha   90.00
_cell.angle_beta   90.00
_cell.angle_gamma   90.00
#
_symmetry.space_group_name_H-M   'P 1'
#
loop_
_entity.id
_entity.type
_entity.pdbx_description
1 polymer ?
#
loop_
_entity_poly.entity_id
_entity_poly.type
_entity_poly.pdbx_seq_one_letter_code
_entity_poly.pdbx_strand_id
1 'polypeptide(L)'
;MRLRFQLIVFMLLRIILNTMHRMVYPFLAVFARGLGVEVEALSFVITARWVFGIFAPVLGALADQRGRRFGMLLGIFLFTVGAGLVAVQPSLLTFGAALLLAILSKYLFDPSMQAYFGDRIPYERRGTALAVTEAAWSLAFIAGVPLVGYLIARFGWSAPFPLLAGLGLGMFAVIWWMIPRDDHAARQPVAASVKNVRAVLTNLPALAGISIALWASAANELVNLIFGVWLEDSFGLKIAALAGASAVIGFSELGGEGLVALTTDRLGKPRALVLGLTGNILASLLLPIVGRTEAGALVGLFLFYITFEYVLVSHIPLMTEVMPGARATLLSFNVTGHSVGRMIGALLATFIYQRFGFLPVTLIAILFNVFALLALGELTQKVAIVSRLLAWFRWTKGSET
;
A
#
# COMPACT_ATOMS: atom_id res chain seq x y z
N MET A 1 -25.93 4.13 15.08
CA MET A 1 -25.89 3.38 13.80
C MET A 1 -25.18 2.05 14.03
N ARG A 2 -25.67 0.92 13.47
CA ARG A 2 -25.06 -0.40 13.73
C ARG A 2 -23.64 -0.45 13.19
N LEU A 3 -22.67 -0.93 13.97
CA LEU A 3 -21.24 -1.02 13.61
C LEU A 3 -21.03 -1.70 12.24
N ARG A 4 -21.76 -2.78 11.95
CA ARG A 4 -21.68 -3.48 10.66
C ARG A 4 -21.96 -2.57 9.46
N PHE A 5 -22.92 -1.65 9.59
CA PHE A 5 -23.22 -0.69 8.53
C PHE A 5 -22.05 0.29 8.32
N GLN A 6 -21.44 0.78 9.41
CA GLN A 6 -20.27 1.65 9.32
C GLN A 6 -19.09 0.95 8.63
N LEU A 7 -18.84 -0.33 8.93
CA LEU A 7 -17.77 -1.09 8.28
C LEU A 7 -17.98 -1.21 6.76
N ILE A 8 -19.20 -1.49 6.31
CA ILE A 8 -19.55 -1.55 4.88
C ILE A 8 -19.32 -0.18 4.23
N VAL A 9 -19.81 0.89 4.85
CA VAL A 9 -19.61 2.25 4.34
C VAL A 9 -18.13 2.57 4.21
N PHE A 10 -17.33 2.33 5.24
CA PHE A 10 -15.88 2.56 5.19
C PHE A 10 -15.17 1.71 4.12
N MET A 11 -15.57 0.46 3.95
CA MET A 11 -15.06 -0.39 2.88
C MET A 11 -15.36 0.22 1.50
N LEU A 12 -16.59 0.64 1.24
CA LEU A 12 -16.98 1.29 -0.03
C LEU A 12 -16.20 2.60 -0.25
N LEU A 13 -16.07 3.44 0.79
CA LEU A 13 -15.28 4.67 0.72
C LEU A 13 -13.82 4.38 0.36
N ARG A 14 -13.21 3.37 0.99
CA ARG A 14 -11.83 2.98 0.68
C ARG A 14 -11.69 2.40 -0.73
N ILE A 15 -12.67 1.66 -1.25
CA ILE A 15 -12.65 1.21 -2.65
C ILE A 15 -12.54 2.42 -3.59
N ILE A 16 -13.32 3.47 -3.37
CA ILE A 16 -13.30 4.68 -4.19
C ILE A 16 -11.94 5.38 -4.10
N LEU A 17 -11.42 5.60 -2.88
CA LEU A 17 -10.10 6.23 -2.66
C LEU A 17 -8.98 5.40 -3.31
N ASN A 18 -8.99 4.09 -3.10
CA ASN A 18 -8.00 3.18 -3.65
C ASN A 18 -8.11 3.08 -5.18
N THR A 19 -9.31 3.18 -5.76
CA THR A 19 -9.49 3.15 -7.22
C THR A 19 -8.72 4.28 -7.89
N MET A 20 -8.84 5.52 -7.41
CA MET A 20 -8.08 6.66 -7.95
C MET A 20 -6.57 6.47 -7.80
N HIS A 21 -6.14 5.89 -6.69
CA HIS A 21 -4.73 5.61 -6.44
C HIS A 21 -4.17 4.53 -7.36
N ARG A 22 -4.97 3.50 -7.67
CA ARG A 22 -4.54 2.28 -8.38
C ARG A 22 -4.76 2.30 -9.89
N MET A 23 -5.74 3.09 -10.39
CA MET A 23 -6.06 3.13 -11.82
C MET A 23 -4.92 3.57 -12.72
N VAL A 24 -3.92 4.27 -12.17
CA VAL A 24 -2.79 4.75 -12.98
C VAL A 24 -1.89 3.61 -13.47
N TYR A 25 -1.83 2.48 -12.77
CA TYR A 25 -0.94 1.38 -13.09
C TYR A 25 -1.31 0.65 -14.39
N PRO A 26 -2.54 0.13 -14.55
CA PRO A 26 -2.93 -0.55 -15.80
C PRO A 26 -3.08 0.44 -16.96
N PHE A 27 -3.42 1.70 -16.70
CA PHE A 27 -3.72 2.69 -17.73
C PHE A 27 -2.62 3.74 -17.91
N LEU A 28 -1.38 3.47 -17.46
CA LEU A 28 -0.27 4.42 -17.52
C LEU A 28 -0.03 4.95 -18.94
N ALA A 29 0.07 4.07 -19.93
CA ALA A 29 0.23 4.45 -21.32
C ALA A 29 -0.99 5.19 -21.89
N VAL A 30 -2.20 4.83 -21.44
CA VAL A 30 -3.45 5.50 -21.84
C VAL A 30 -3.49 6.95 -21.34
N PHE A 31 -3.13 7.16 -20.06
CA PHE A 31 -3.04 8.50 -19.49
C PHE A 31 -1.93 9.32 -20.14
N ALA A 32 -0.75 8.74 -20.40
CA ALA A 32 0.34 9.42 -21.06
C ALA A 32 -0.09 9.90 -22.47
N ARG A 33 -0.69 9.03 -23.29
CA ARG A 33 -1.22 9.42 -24.60
C ARG A 33 -2.32 10.48 -24.49
N GLY A 34 -3.23 10.33 -23.54
CA GLY A 34 -4.32 11.28 -23.34
C GLY A 34 -3.85 12.68 -22.89
N LEU A 35 -2.74 12.75 -22.18
CA LEU A 35 -2.08 13.98 -21.74
C LEU A 35 -1.09 14.54 -22.77
N GLY A 36 -0.77 13.78 -23.84
CA GLY A 36 0.22 14.17 -24.85
C GLY A 36 1.65 14.19 -24.30
N VAL A 37 1.98 13.31 -23.39
CA VAL A 37 3.32 13.21 -22.76
C VAL A 37 3.88 11.80 -22.91
N GLU A 38 5.20 11.67 -22.76
CA GLU A 38 5.86 10.37 -22.71
C GLU A 38 5.54 9.64 -21.39
N VAL A 39 5.54 8.31 -21.43
CA VAL A 39 5.31 7.44 -20.24
C VAL A 39 6.32 7.75 -19.14
N GLU A 40 7.56 8.11 -19.50
CA GLU A 40 8.61 8.51 -18.55
C GLU A 40 8.22 9.74 -17.75
N ALA A 41 7.71 10.78 -18.41
CA ALA A 41 7.29 12.02 -17.74
C ALA A 41 6.18 11.75 -16.72
N LEU A 42 5.21 10.89 -17.09
CA LEU A 42 4.15 10.50 -16.19
C LEU A 42 4.66 9.63 -15.02
N SER A 43 5.63 8.76 -15.26
CA SER A 43 6.29 7.96 -14.23
C SER A 43 7.01 8.82 -13.19
N PHE A 44 7.63 9.94 -13.60
CA PHE A 44 8.19 10.92 -12.66
C PHE A 44 7.13 11.53 -11.74
N VAL A 45 5.95 11.84 -12.28
CA VAL A 45 4.83 12.35 -11.46
C VAL A 45 4.37 11.29 -10.45
N ILE A 46 4.32 10.01 -10.86
CA ILE A 46 3.99 8.90 -9.95
C ILE A 46 5.08 8.70 -8.90
N THR A 47 6.34 8.82 -9.27
CA THR A 47 7.48 8.76 -8.33
C THR A 47 7.39 9.87 -7.30
N ALA A 48 7.12 11.11 -7.75
CA ALA A 48 7.02 12.29 -6.88
C ALA A 48 5.94 12.14 -5.79
N ARG A 49 4.81 11.48 -6.08
CA ARG A 49 3.77 11.26 -5.06
C ARG A 49 4.27 10.43 -3.87
N TRP A 50 5.19 9.48 -4.09
CA TRP A 50 5.72 8.63 -3.01
C TRP A 50 6.65 9.37 -2.05
N VAL A 51 7.25 10.51 -2.47
CA VAL A 51 8.03 11.38 -1.58
C VAL A 51 7.19 11.83 -0.39
N PHE A 52 5.88 12.05 -0.60
CA PHE A 52 4.97 12.47 0.48
C PHE A 52 4.72 11.39 1.52
N GLY A 53 5.04 10.13 1.25
CA GLY A 53 5.02 9.05 2.23
C GLY A 53 6.04 9.23 3.35
N ILE A 54 7.10 9.99 3.13
CA ILE A 54 8.06 10.38 4.16
C ILE A 54 7.37 11.22 5.24
N PHE A 55 6.36 11.99 4.88
CA PHE A 55 5.57 12.83 5.78
C PHE A 55 4.37 12.12 6.40
N ALA A 56 4.12 10.84 6.10
CA ALA A 56 3.00 10.08 6.65
C ALA A 56 2.92 10.13 8.19
N PRO A 57 4.05 10.03 8.96
CA PRO A 57 4.01 10.17 10.42
C PRO A 57 3.51 11.54 10.90
N VAL A 58 3.86 12.61 10.18
CA VAL A 58 3.44 13.99 10.51
C VAL A 58 1.95 14.19 10.21
N LEU A 59 1.48 13.65 9.08
CA LEU A 59 0.08 13.73 8.68
C LEU A 59 -0.83 12.93 9.62
N GLY A 60 -0.38 11.75 10.05
CA GLY A 60 -1.07 10.96 11.07
C GLY A 60 -1.17 11.70 12.42
N ALA A 61 -0.08 12.33 12.86
CA ALA A 61 -0.05 13.12 14.08
C ALA A 61 -0.99 14.35 14.01
N LEU A 62 -1.10 14.99 12.84
CA LEU A 62 -2.04 16.10 12.61
C LEU A 62 -3.49 15.64 12.76
N ALA A 63 -3.81 14.48 12.20
CA ALA A 63 -5.14 13.87 12.31
C ALA A 63 -5.46 13.49 13.77
N ASP A 64 -4.48 12.97 14.51
CA ASP A 64 -4.65 12.63 15.92
C ASP A 64 -4.90 13.87 16.80
N GLN A 65 -4.23 14.99 16.51
CA GLN A 65 -4.38 16.25 17.28
C GLN A 65 -5.74 16.93 17.04
N ARG A 66 -6.28 16.87 15.82
CA ARG A 66 -7.51 17.56 15.43
C ARG A 66 -8.76 16.68 15.46
N GLY A 67 -8.58 15.39 15.73
CA GLY A 67 -9.67 14.43 15.85
C GLY A 67 -9.89 13.55 14.59
N ARG A 68 -10.49 12.39 14.83
CA ARG A 68 -10.68 11.34 13.79
C ARG A 68 -11.57 11.83 12.64
N ARG A 69 -12.65 12.53 12.98
CA ARG A 69 -13.57 13.10 11.99
C ARG A 69 -12.88 14.13 11.09
N PHE A 70 -12.06 15.00 11.69
CA PHE A 70 -11.33 16.02 10.93
C PHE A 70 -10.37 15.36 9.92
N GLY A 71 -9.56 14.37 10.35
CA GLY A 71 -8.63 13.68 9.46
C GLY A 71 -9.32 12.98 8.29
N MET A 72 -10.45 12.29 8.54
CA MET A 72 -11.24 11.66 7.48
C MET A 72 -11.85 12.68 6.51
N LEU A 73 -12.45 13.75 7.01
CA LEU A 73 -13.06 14.79 6.16
C LEU A 73 -12.02 15.53 5.32
N LEU A 74 -10.87 15.89 5.91
CA LEU A 74 -9.77 16.52 5.19
C LEU A 74 -9.24 15.59 4.10
N GLY A 75 -9.06 14.29 4.41
CA GLY A 75 -8.65 13.30 3.42
C GLY A 75 -9.61 13.25 2.23
N ILE A 76 -10.92 13.11 2.48
CA ILE A 76 -11.93 13.08 1.42
C ILE A 76 -11.98 14.40 0.65
N PHE A 77 -11.85 15.53 1.33
CA PHE A 77 -11.77 16.84 0.67
C PHE A 77 -10.61 16.92 -0.33
N LEU A 78 -9.40 16.51 0.07
CA LEU A 78 -8.25 16.49 -0.82
C LEU A 78 -8.46 15.57 -2.03
N PHE A 79 -9.04 14.38 -1.82
CA PHE A 79 -9.43 13.48 -2.89
C PHE A 79 -10.40 14.14 -3.87
N THR A 80 -11.45 14.76 -3.34
CA THR A 80 -12.51 15.40 -4.14
C THR A 80 -11.95 16.56 -4.96
N VAL A 81 -11.12 17.41 -4.34
CA VAL A 81 -10.44 18.52 -5.03
C VAL A 81 -9.52 17.97 -6.13
N GLY A 82 -8.73 16.93 -5.84
CA GLY A 82 -7.83 16.32 -6.82
C GLY A 82 -8.59 15.80 -8.04
N ALA A 83 -9.65 15.02 -7.83
CA ALA A 83 -10.49 14.54 -8.92
C ALA A 83 -11.20 15.69 -9.66
N GLY A 84 -11.70 16.68 -8.94
CA GLY A 84 -12.38 17.86 -9.49
C GLY A 84 -11.47 18.72 -10.39
N LEU A 85 -10.20 18.89 -10.02
CA LEU A 85 -9.24 19.62 -10.84
C LEU A 85 -9.08 19.02 -12.24
N VAL A 86 -8.94 17.70 -12.33
CA VAL A 86 -8.84 17.00 -13.63
C VAL A 86 -10.17 17.04 -14.37
N ALA A 87 -11.29 16.93 -13.66
CA ALA A 87 -12.63 16.97 -14.27
C ALA A 87 -12.91 18.32 -14.94
N VAL A 88 -12.43 19.45 -14.35
CA VAL A 88 -12.65 20.80 -14.87
C VAL A 88 -11.60 21.16 -15.93
N GLN A 89 -10.34 20.83 -15.69
CA GLN A 89 -9.24 21.17 -16.60
C GLN A 89 -8.28 19.99 -16.74
N PRO A 90 -8.51 19.08 -17.71
CA PRO A 90 -7.64 17.95 -17.95
C PRO A 90 -6.26 18.40 -18.46
N SER A 91 -5.21 18.23 -17.63
CA SER A 91 -3.83 18.59 -17.98
C SER A 91 -2.84 17.78 -17.16
N LEU A 92 -1.56 17.73 -17.55
CA LEU A 92 -0.52 17.06 -16.77
C LEU A 92 -0.41 17.64 -15.34
N LEU A 93 -0.54 18.96 -15.19
CA LEU A 93 -0.47 19.62 -13.89
C LEU A 93 -1.61 19.21 -12.97
N THR A 94 -2.86 19.26 -13.47
CA THR A 94 -4.03 18.86 -12.67
C THR A 94 -4.05 17.37 -12.39
N PHE A 95 -3.60 16.54 -13.33
CA PHE A 95 -3.45 15.09 -13.13
C PHE A 95 -2.38 14.81 -12.06
N GLY A 96 -1.21 15.45 -12.13
CA GLY A 96 -0.16 15.33 -11.11
C GLY A 96 -0.65 15.79 -9.73
N ALA A 97 -1.33 16.93 -9.66
CA ALA A 97 -1.95 17.42 -8.43
C ALA A 97 -2.98 16.40 -7.89
N ALA A 98 -3.80 15.80 -8.74
CA ALA A 98 -4.77 14.80 -8.36
C ALA A 98 -4.12 13.56 -7.74
N LEU A 99 -3.04 13.04 -8.33
CA LEU A 99 -2.29 11.91 -7.78
C LEU A 99 -1.65 12.25 -6.44
N LEU A 100 -1.13 13.46 -6.31
CA LEU A 100 -0.54 13.96 -5.07
C LEU A 100 -1.60 14.11 -3.98
N LEU A 101 -2.72 14.74 -4.28
CA LEU A 101 -3.82 14.91 -3.33
C LEU A 101 -4.45 13.57 -2.95
N ALA A 102 -4.49 12.59 -3.86
CA ALA A 102 -4.95 11.24 -3.57
C ALA A 102 -4.07 10.50 -2.54
N ILE A 103 -2.75 10.62 -2.64
CA ILE A 103 -1.86 9.98 -1.64
C ILE A 103 -1.94 10.68 -0.29
N LEU A 104 -1.99 12.01 -0.27
CA LEU A 104 -2.20 12.79 0.97
C LEU A 104 -3.55 12.46 1.62
N SER A 105 -4.60 12.33 0.80
CA SER A 105 -5.91 11.87 1.24
C SER A 105 -5.81 10.55 1.99
N LYS A 106 -5.09 9.58 1.43
CA LYS A 106 -4.91 8.25 2.01
C LYS A 106 -4.15 8.30 3.34
N TYR A 107 -3.09 9.08 3.44
CA TYR A 107 -2.31 9.24 4.68
C TYR A 107 -3.06 9.96 5.80
N LEU A 108 -4.13 10.67 5.51
CA LEU A 108 -5.02 11.29 6.49
C LEU A 108 -6.21 10.39 6.83
N PHE A 109 -6.85 9.82 5.81
CA PHE A 109 -8.09 9.05 5.96
C PHE A 109 -7.85 7.70 6.66
N ASP A 110 -6.89 6.89 6.15
CA ASP A 110 -6.69 5.52 6.64
C ASP A 110 -6.31 5.49 8.14
N PRO A 111 -5.32 6.25 8.65
CA PRO A 111 -5.02 6.27 10.08
C PRO A 111 -6.17 6.78 10.93
N SER A 112 -6.89 7.81 10.46
CA SER A 112 -8.05 8.37 11.18
C SER A 112 -9.18 7.37 11.31
N MET A 113 -9.46 6.61 10.25
CA MET A 113 -10.44 5.53 10.25
C MET A 113 -10.03 4.37 11.16
N GLN A 114 -8.77 3.93 11.07
CA GLN A 114 -8.25 2.85 11.92
C GLN A 114 -8.29 3.23 13.41
N ALA A 115 -7.93 4.47 13.73
CA ALA A 115 -8.02 4.99 15.08
C ALA A 115 -9.48 5.10 15.56
N TYR A 116 -10.41 5.52 14.69
CA TYR A 116 -11.84 5.54 14.99
C TYR A 116 -12.37 4.13 15.35
N PHE A 117 -11.91 3.08 14.65
CA PHE A 117 -12.24 1.70 15.03
C PHE A 117 -11.56 1.29 16.33
N GLY A 118 -10.31 1.67 16.54
CA GLY A 118 -9.59 1.42 17.78
C GLY A 118 -10.31 1.97 19.02
N ASP A 119 -10.99 3.11 18.87
CA ASP A 119 -11.73 3.76 19.97
C ASP A 119 -13.10 3.10 20.25
N ARG A 120 -13.70 2.38 19.28
CA ARG A 120 -15.10 1.90 19.34
C ARG A 120 -15.27 0.39 19.26
N ILE A 121 -14.26 -0.33 18.82
CA ILE A 121 -14.35 -1.79 18.63
C ILE A 121 -13.54 -2.48 19.73
N PRO A 122 -14.12 -3.44 20.48
CA PRO A 122 -13.38 -4.28 21.42
C PRO A 122 -12.18 -4.93 20.76
N TYR A 123 -11.08 -5.07 21.50
CA TYR A 123 -9.79 -5.54 20.98
C TYR A 123 -9.90 -6.85 20.19
N GLU A 124 -10.71 -7.78 20.66
CA GLU A 124 -10.91 -9.12 20.08
C GLU A 124 -11.55 -9.09 18.68
N ARG A 125 -12.25 -8.00 18.34
CA ARG A 125 -12.96 -7.82 17.05
C ARG A 125 -12.28 -6.81 16.12
N ARG A 126 -11.23 -6.12 16.57
CA ARG A 126 -10.52 -5.12 15.75
C ARG A 126 -9.90 -5.73 14.50
N GLY A 127 -9.30 -6.93 14.64
CA GLY A 127 -8.70 -7.63 13.51
C GLY A 127 -9.69 -7.89 12.38
N THR A 128 -10.88 -8.40 12.70
CA THR A 128 -11.94 -8.63 11.69
C THR A 128 -12.41 -7.33 11.05
N ALA A 129 -12.57 -6.26 11.84
CA ALA A 129 -13.00 -4.97 11.29
C ALA A 129 -11.96 -4.36 10.34
N LEU A 130 -10.69 -4.46 10.71
CA LEU A 130 -9.59 -4.00 9.85
C LEU A 130 -9.51 -4.85 8.57
N ALA A 131 -9.58 -6.19 8.67
CA ALA A 131 -9.56 -7.07 7.50
C ALA A 131 -10.66 -6.73 6.49
N VAL A 132 -11.91 -6.48 6.96
CA VAL A 132 -13.01 -6.05 6.07
C VAL A 132 -12.68 -4.76 5.35
N THR A 133 -12.06 -3.79 6.02
CA THR A 133 -11.71 -2.53 5.37
C THR A 133 -10.45 -2.61 4.52
N GLU A 134 -9.48 -3.48 4.86
CA GLU A 134 -8.30 -3.72 4.03
C GLU A 134 -8.65 -4.42 2.71
N ALA A 135 -9.63 -5.34 2.68
CA ALA A 135 -10.12 -5.94 1.44
C ALA A 135 -10.56 -4.89 0.38
N ALA A 136 -10.83 -3.64 0.79
CA ALA A 136 -11.08 -2.54 -0.15
C ALA A 136 -9.88 -2.23 -1.07
N TRP A 137 -8.67 -2.62 -0.68
CA TRP A 137 -7.49 -2.50 -1.53
C TRP A 137 -7.62 -3.41 -2.75
N SER A 138 -7.82 -4.70 -2.54
CA SER A 138 -7.99 -5.70 -3.60
C SER A 138 -9.27 -5.46 -4.42
N LEU A 139 -10.37 -5.10 -3.74
CA LEU A 139 -11.65 -4.77 -4.40
C LEU A 139 -11.58 -3.55 -5.31
N ALA A 140 -10.67 -2.61 -5.08
CA ALA A 140 -10.44 -1.51 -6.00
C ALA A 140 -9.94 -2.02 -7.37
N PHE A 141 -9.08 -3.03 -7.41
CA PHE A 141 -8.64 -3.67 -8.66
C PHE A 141 -9.68 -4.61 -9.25
N ILE A 142 -10.49 -5.27 -8.43
CA ILE A 142 -11.54 -6.20 -8.90
C ILE A 142 -12.72 -5.46 -9.50
N ALA A 143 -13.14 -4.34 -8.93
CA ALA A 143 -14.35 -3.63 -9.34
C ALA A 143 -14.11 -2.17 -9.76
N GLY A 144 -13.32 -1.42 -8.99
CA GLY A 144 -13.11 0.02 -9.21
C GLY A 144 -12.36 0.29 -10.52
N VAL A 145 -11.23 -0.36 -10.73
CA VAL A 145 -10.41 -0.18 -11.93
C VAL A 145 -11.09 -0.68 -13.20
N PRO A 146 -11.81 -1.82 -13.22
CA PRO A 146 -12.64 -2.19 -14.38
C PRO A 146 -13.72 -1.15 -14.71
N LEU A 147 -14.39 -0.56 -13.73
CA LEU A 147 -15.32 0.53 -13.96
C LEU A 147 -14.63 1.75 -14.60
N VAL A 148 -13.46 2.13 -14.09
CA VAL A 148 -12.63 3.18 -14.67
C VAL A 148 -12.26 2.84 -16.12
N GLY A 149 -11.81 1.61 -16.39
CA GLY A 149 -11.49 1.14 -17.74
C GLY A 149 -12.67 1.25 -18.69
N TYR A 150 -13.89 0.89 -18.26
CA TYR A 150 -15.10 1.06 -19.03
C TYR A 150 -15.35 2.55 -19.37
N LEU A 151 -15.22 3.45 -18.41
CA LEU A 151 -15.40 4.89 -18.61
C LEU A 151 -14.36 5.45 -19.58
N ILE A 152 -13.09 5.07 -19.44
CA ILE A 152 -12.01 5.50 -20.33
C ILE A 152 -12.26 5.02 -21.75
N ALA A 153 -12.66 3.76 -21.92
CA ALA A 153 -12.92 3.18 -23.25
C ALA A 153 -14.09 3.83 -23.99
N ARG A 154 -15.10 4.34 -23.25
CA ARG A 154 -16.30 4.94 -23.83
C ARG A 154 -16.21 6.45 -24.00
N PHE A 155 -15.59 7.14 -23.07
CA PHE A 155 -15.71 8.61 -22.93
C PHE A 155 -14.35 9.32 -22.88
N GLY A 156 -13.23 8.56 -23.01
CA GLY A 156 -11.87 9.09 -22.97
C GLY A 156 -11.22 9.09 -21.59
N TRP A 157 -9.93 9.39 -21.56
CA TRP A 157 -9.07 9.19 -20.40
C TRP A 157 -9.48 10.00 -19.16
N SER A 158 -10.07 11.17 -19.33
CA SER A 158 -10.48 12.05 -18.21
C SER A 158 -11.86 11.70 -17.62
N ALA A 159 -12.64 10.83 -18.29
CA ALA A 159 -14.01 10.50 -17.90
C ALA A 159 -14.21 9.93 -16.49
N PRO A 160 -13.27 9.21 -15.88
CA PRO A 160 -13.42 8.75 -14.49
C PRO A 160 -13.44 9.88 -13.46
N PHE A 161 -12.80 11.01 -13.73
CA PHE A 161 -12.57 12.05 -12.74
C PHE A 161 -13.84 12.78 -12.30
N PRO A 162 -14.79 13.17 -13.18
CA PRO A 162 -16.08 13.73 -12.76
C PRO A 162 -16.86 12.77 -11.84
N LEU A 163 -16.86 11.47 -12.16
CA LEU A 163 -17.51 10.46 -11.30
C LEU A 163 -16.82 10.38 -9.93
N LEU A 164 -15.49 10.30 -9.91
CA LEU A 164 -14.71 10.24 -8.66
C LEU A 164 -14.92 11.51 -7.81
N ALA A 165 -14.97 12.69 -8.42
CA ALA A 165 -15.26 13.94 -7.73
C ALA A 165 -16.68 13.94 -7.13
N GLY A 166 -17.68 13.51 -7.88
CA GLY A 166 -19.05 13.39 -7.40
C GLY A 166 -19.19 12.38 -6.26
N LEU A 167 -18.56 11.21 -6.37
CA LEU A 167 -18.46 10.22 -5.30
C LEU A 167 -17.75 10.80 -4.08
N GLY A 168 -16.68 11.57 -4.26
CA GLY A 168 -15.98 12.26 -3.19
C GLY A 168 -16.87 13.22 -2.41
N LEU A 169 -17.71 14.02 -3.09
CA LEU A 169 -18.71 14.89 -2.45
C LEU A 169 -19.73 14.08 -1.64
N GLY A 170 -20.22 12.97 -2.23
CA GLY A 170 -21.12 12.06 -1.52
C GLY A 170 -20.48 11.45 -0.27
N MET A 171 -19.22 10.99 -0.39
CA MET A 171 -18.44 10.47 0.73
C MET A 171 -18.27 11.51 1.84
N PHE A 172 -17.97 12.76 1.47
CA PHE A 172 -17.82 13.86 2.42
C PHE A 172 -19.12 14.05 3.22
N ALA A 173 -20.27 14.10 2.54
CA ALA A 173 -21.57 14.23 3.18
C ALA A 173 -21.88 13.02 4.11
N VAL A 174 -21.58 11.80 3.67
CA VAL A 174 -21.79 10.58 4.46
C VAL A 174 -20.95 10.61 5.75
N ILE A 175 -19.65 10.91 5.66
CA ILE A 175 -18.78 11.00 6.85
C ILE A 175 -19.17 12.17 7.74
N TRP A 176 -19.54 13.30 7.16
CA TRP A 176 -20.04 14.46 7.90
C TRP A 176 -21.25 14.12 8.77
N TRP A 177 -22.16 13.33 8.23
CA TRP A 177 -23.38 12.93 8.94
C TRP A 177 -23.15 11.72 9.87
N MET A 178 -22.35 10.73 9.46
CA MET A 178 -22.18 9.46 10.16
C MET A 178 -21.27 9.57 11.39
N ILE A 179 -20.20 10.37 11.30
CA ILE A 179 -19.19 10.45 12.35
C ILE A 179 -19.48 11.65 13.26
N PRO A 180 -19.71 11.43 14.57
CA PRO A 180 -19.91 12.51 15.53
C PRO A 180 -18.66 13.40 15.62
N ARG A 181 -18.82 14.62 16.12
CA ARG A 181 -17.69 15.50 16.46
C ARG A 181 -16.89 14.84 17.57
N ASP A 182 -15.57 14.94 17.49
CA ASP A 182 -14.69 14.45 18.54
C ASP A 182 -14.71 15.44 19.70
N ASP A 183 -15.22 15.01 20.85
CA ASP A 183 -15.32 15.89 22.00
C ASP A 183 -13.98 16.14 22.70
N HIS A 184 -12.98 15.27 22.58
CA HIS A 184 -11.64 15.50 23.06
C HIS A 184 -10.63 14.56 22.36
N ALA A 185 -9.76 15.11 21.53
CA ALA A 185 -8.59 14.40 21.05
C ALA A 185 -7.59 14.27 22.21
N ALA A 186 -7.22 13.06 22.57
CA ALA A 186 -6.17 12.82 23.55
C ALA A 186 -4.83 13.31 22.97
N ARG A 187 -4.39 14.50 23.42
CA ARG A 187 -3.11 15.09 23.00
C ARG A 187 -1.98 14.23 23.55
N GLN A 188 -1.26 13.51 22.72
CA GLN A 188 0.00 12.91 23.14
C GLN A 188 1.09 13.99 23.21
N PRO A 189 1.92 14.01 24.27
CA PRO A 189 3.01 14.99 24.41
C PRO A 189 4.03 14.83 23.27
N VAL A 190 4.38 15.92 22.59
CA VAL A 190 5.39 15.97 21.51
C VAL A 190 6.76 15.41 21.98
N ALA A 191 7.14 15.62 23.22
CA ALA A 191 8.39 15.12 23.79
C ALA A 191 8.51 13.58 23.80
N ALA A 192 7.42 12.85 24.03
CA ALA A 192 7.40 11.39 23.94
C ALA A 192 7.63 10.90 22.49
N SER A 193 7.14 11.66 21.51
CA SER A 193 7.32 11.36 20.08
C SER A 193 8.79 11.44 19.65
N VAL A 194 9.53 12.48 20.03
CA VAL A 194 10.95 12.66 19.67
C VAL A 194 11.82 11.54 20.25
N LYS A 195 11.59 11.17 21.52
CA LYS A 195 12.29 10.04 22.16
C LYS A 195 12.05 8.73 21.41
N ASN A 196 10.81 8.46 21.00
CA ASN A 196 10.45 7.26 20.25
C ASN A 196 11.07 7.25 18.86
N VAL A 197 11.10 8.38 18.14
CA VAL A 197 11.77 8.52 16.84
C VAL A 197 13.24 8.16 16.96
N ARG A 198 13.97 8.75 17.93
CA ARG A 198 15.38 8.43 18.16
C ARG A 198 15.57 6.95 18.50
N ALA A 199 14.70 6.39 19.34
CA ALA A 199 14.75 4.97 19.70
C ALA A 199 14.58 4.05 18.48
N VAL A 200 13.69 4.36 17.55
CA VAL A 200 13.52 3.59 16.30
C VAL A 200 14.75 3.70 15.42
N LEU A 201 15.27 4.91 15.20
CA LEU A 201 16.42 5.16 14.32
C LEU A 201 17.75 4.60 14.86
N THR A 202 17.84 4.31 16.15
CA THR A 202 19.03 3.68 16.77
C THR A 202 18.85 2.19 17.04
N ASN A 203 17.66 1.62 16.77
CA ASN A 203 17.37 0.22 17.01
C ASN A 203 17.59 -0.60 15.73
N LEU A 204 18.64 -1.42 15.69
CA LEU A 204 19.01 -2.17 14.51
C LEU A 204 17.94 -3.18 14.04
N PRO A 205 17.25 -3.94 14.91
CA PRO A 205 16.08 -4.73 14.52
C PRO A 205 14.95 -3.92 13.88
N ALA A 206 14.68 -2.71 14.38
CA ALA A 206 13.69 -1.83 13.79
C ALA A 206 14.09 -1.37 12.37
N LEU A 207 15.34 -0.98 12.20
CA LEU A 207 15.88 -0.60 10.88
C LEU A 207 15.88 -1.77 9.90
N ALA A 208 16.21 -2.98 10.36
CA ALA A 208 16.13 -4.19 9.53
C ALA A 208 14.69 -4.46 9.09
N GLY A 209 13.71 -4.34 9.99
CA GLY A 209 12.30 -4.47 9.63
C GLY A 209 11.84 -3.41 8.62
N ILE A 210 12.19 -2.13 8.82
CA ILE A 210 11.90 -1.05 7.87
C ILE A 210 12.56 -1.33 6.51
N SER A 211 13.77 -1.90 6.50
CA SER A 211 14.49 -2.28 5.29
C SER A 211 13.78 -3.38 4.51
N ILE A 212 13.14 -4.36 5.18
CA ILE A 212 12.29 -5.36 4.53
C ILE A 212 11.14 -4.67 3.78
N ALA A 213 10.43 -3.75 4.43
CA ALA A 213 9.34 -2.99 3.82
C ALA A 213 9.82 -2.21 2.58
N LEU A 214 10.98 -1.57 2.68
CA LEU A 214 11.58 -0.79 1.60
C LEU A 214 11.88 -1.68 0.40
N TRP A 215 12.65 -2.74 0.57
CA TRP A 215 13.12 -3.55 -0.56
C TRP A 215 12.01 -4.38 -1.20
N ALA A 216 11.10 -4.97 -0.40
CA ALA A 216 9.95 -5.69 -0.92
C ALA A 216 9.02 -4.77 -1.72
N SER A 217 8.80 -3.52 -1.24
CA SER A 217 8.00 -2.54 -1.98
C SER A 217 8.69 -2.02 -3.23
N ALA A 218 10.02 -1.88 -3.21
CA ALA A 218 10.78 -1.50 -4.40
C ALA A 218 10.69 -2.60 -5.47
N ALA A 219 10.81 -3.88 -5.08
CA ALA A 219 10.63 -5.02 -5.98
C ALA A 219 9.24 -5.06 -6.60
N ASN A 220 8.21 -4.85 -5.79
CA ASN A 220 6.82 -4.81 -6.28
C ASN A 220 6.59 -3.64 -7.24
N GLU A 221 7.01 -2.44 -6.89
CA GLU A 221 6.72 -1.25 -7.69
C GLU A 221 7.42 -1.26 -9.06
N LEU A 222 8.57 -1.94 -9.20
CA LEU A 222 9.22 -2.17 -10.49
C LEU A 222 8.25 -2.83 -11.49
N VAL A 223 7.57 -3.88 -11.09
CA VAL A 223 6.60 -4.60 -11.92
C VAL A 223 5.28 -3.83 -11.96
N ASN A 224 4.83 -3.32 -10.82
CA ASN A 224 3.54 -2.66 -10.66
C ASN A 224 3.38 -1.43 -11.55
N LEU A 225 4.43 -0.64 -11.73
CA LEU A 225 4.36 0.57 -12.56
C LEU A 225 4.24 0.26 -14.06
N ILE A 226 4.86 -0.83 -14.50
CA ILE A 226 4.98 -1.10 -15.93
C ILE A 226 4.11 -2.26 -16.43
N PHE A 227 3.45 -3.05 -15.57
CA PHE A 227 2.72 -4.23 -16.04
C PHE A 227 1.68 -3.88 -17.10
N GLY A 228 0.99 -2.74 -16.97
CA GLY A 228 0.02 -2.29 -17.96
C GLY A 228 0.66 -1.95 -19.31
N VAL A 229 1.79 -1.22 -19.27
CA VAL A 229 2.58 -0.89 -20.49
C VAL A 229 3.13 -2.16 -21.13
N TRP A 230 3.72 -3.06 -20.32
CA TRP A 230 4.25 -4.33 -20.80
C TRP A 230 3.19 -5.21 -21.47
N LEU A 231 1.99 -5.30 -20.87
CA LEU A 231 0.89 -6.07 -21.47
C LEU A 231 0.39 -5.44 -22.77
N GLU A 232 0.33 -4.11 -22.84
CA GLU A 232 -0.04 -3.40 -24.07
C GLU A 232 1.02 -3.60 -25.16
N ASP A 233 2.30 -3.40 -24.86
CA ASP A 233 3.40 -3.51 -25.81
C ASP A 233 3.60 -4.95 -26.30
N SER A 234 3.49 -5.94 -25.41
CA SER A 234 3.77 -7.35 -25.75
C SER A 234 2.61 -8.05 -26.47
N PHE A 235 1.37 -7.69 -26.14
CA PHE A 235 0.18 -8.41 -26.60
C PHE A 235 -0.87 -7.52 -27.27
N GLY A 236 -0.64 -6.20 -27.36
CA GLY A 236 -1.60 -5.26 -27.93
C GLY A 236 -2.90 -5.15 -27.13
N LEU A 237 -2.84 -5.39 -25.81
CA LEU A 237 -4.03 -5.40 -24.97
C LEU A 237 -4.72 -4.04 -24.94
N LYS A 238 -6.01 -4.03 -25.22
CA LYS A 238 -6.85 -2.84 -25.14
C LYS A 238 -7.30 -2.60 -23.68
N ILE A 239 -7.85 -1.41 -23.44
CA ILE A 239 -8.27 -0.92 -22.11
C ILE A 239 -9.11 -1.96 -21.33
N ALA A 240 -10.05 -2.64 -22.00
CA ALA A 240 -10.89 -3.65 -21.34
C ALA A 240 -10.08 -4.87 -20.84
N ALA A 241 -9.09 -5.32 -21.61
CA ALA A 241 -8.22 -6.44 -21.22
C ALA A 241 -7.24 -6.02 -20.10
N LEU A 242 -6.70 -4.79 -20.14
CA LEU A 242 -5.89 -4.23 -19.06
C LEU A 242 -6.70 -4.10 -17.76
N ALA A 243 -7.96 -3.71 -17.84
CA ALA A 243 -8.89 -3.71 -16.72
C ALA A 243 -9.11 -5.12 -16.16
N GLY A 244 -9.25 -6.13 -17.04
CA GLY A 244 -9.33 -7.55 -16.68
C GLY A 244 -8.06 -8.06 -15.99
N ALA A 245 -6.88 -7.70 -16.49
CA ALA A 245 -5.59 -8.01 -15.85
C ALA A 245 -5.50 -7.43 -14.44
N SER A 246 -6.01 -6.22 -14.22
CA SER A 246 -6.09 -5.62 -12.88
C SER A 246 -7.00 -6.43 -11.95
N ALA A 247 -8.12 -6.94 -12.43
CA ALA A 247 -8.99 -7.81 -11.64
C ALA A 247 -8.27 -9.11 -11.23
N VAL A 248 -7.49 -9.72 -12.14
CA VAL A 248 -6.65 -10.89 -11.80
C VAL A 248 -5.68 -10.57 -10.67
N ILE A 249 -5.02 -9.41 -10.72
CA ILE A 249 -4.15 -8.94 -9.64
C ILE A 249 -4.94 -8.76 -8.34
N GLY A 250 -6.11 -8.13 -8.38
CA GLY A 250 -6.96 -7.96 -7.20
C GLY A 250 -7.38 -9.28 -6.55
N PHE A 251 -7.74 -10.30 -7.34
CA PHE A 251 -8.01 -11.64 -6.81
C PHE A 251 -6.76 -12.30 -6.22
N SER A 252 -5.61 -12.07 -6.82
CA SER A 252 -4.32 -12.54 -6.33
C SER A 252 -3.99 -11.95 -4.94
N GLU A 253 -4.15 -10.64 -4.76
CA GLU A 253 -3.95 -9.94 -3.49
C GLU A 253 -4.92 -10.47 -2.41
N LEU A 254 -6.20 -10.58 -2.73
CA LEU A 254 -7.20 -11.15 -1.81
C LEU A 254 -6.86 -12.60 -1.41
N GLY A 255 -6.34 -13.38 -2.37
CA GLY A 255 -5.82 -14.73 -2.12
C GLY A 255 -4.62 -14.72 -1.19
N GLY A 256 -3.69 -13.76 -1.36
CA GLY A 256 -2.52 -13.58 -0.49
C GLY A 256 -2.90 -13.25 0.95
N GLU A 257 -3.85 -12.31 1.15
CA GLU A 257 -4.42 -12.00 2.47
C GLU A 257 -5.04 -13.25 3.12
N GLY A 258 -5.80 -14.03 2.34
CA GLY A 258 -6.39 -15.30 2.81
C GLY A 258 -5.35 -16.34 3.22
N LEU A 259 -4.27 -16.47 2.44
CA LEU A 259 -3.16 -17.38 2.78
C LEU A 259 -2.46 -16.97 4.07
N VAL A 260 -2.25 -15.68 4.31
CA VAL A 260 -1.69 -15.17 5.57
C VAL A 260 -2.54 -15.59 6.75
N ALA A 261 -3.86 -15.38 6.67
CA ALA A 261 -4.79 -15.75 7.74
C ALA A 261 -4.77 -17.25 8.07
N LEU A 262 -4.51 -18.11 7.07
CA LEU A 262 -4.49 -19.57 7.25
C LEU A 262 -3.15 -20.12 7.72
N THR A 263 -2.03 -19.45 7.41
CA THR A 263 -0.71 -20.07 7.52
C THR A 263 0.25 -19.38 8.47
N THR A 264 0.18 -18.05 8.63
CA THR A 264 1.20 -17.27 9.35
C THR A 264 1.31 -17.65 10.82
N ASP A 265 0.18 -17.90 11.49
CA ASP A 265 0.21 -18.32 12.92
C ASP A 265 0.77 -19.73 13.10
N ARG A 266 0.57 -20.63 12.12
CA ARG A 266 1.08 -22.02 12.17
C ARG A 266 2.58 -22.08 11.84
N LEU A 267 3.04 -21.33 10.87
CA LEU A 267 4.44 -21.30 10.43
C LEU A 267 5.33 -20.47 11.35
N GLY A 268 4.75 -19.48 12.02
CA GLY A 268 5.46 -18.40 12.69
C GLY A 268 5.88 -17.28 11.72
N LYS A 269 5.79 -16.03 12.18
CA LYS A 269 5.94 -14.82 11.38
C LYS A 269 7.24 -14.75 10.56
N PRO A 270 8.45 -15.08 11.11
CA PRO A 270 9.68 -15.04 10.33
C PRO A 270 9.71 -16.07 9.19
N ARG A 271 9.22 -17.30 9.43
CA ARG A 271 9.18 -18.35 8.40
C ARG A 271 8.18 -18.04 7.30
N ALA A 272 7.03 -17.44 7.66
CA ALA A 272 6.06 -16.97 6.68
C ALA A 272 6.70 -15.93 5.75
N LEU A 273 7.47 -14.96 6.30
CA LEU A 273 8.18 -13.96 5.49
C LEU A 273 9.25 -14.59 4.59
N VAL A 274 10.04 -15.56 5.06
CA VAL A 274 10.98 -16.30 4.21
C VAL A 274 10.26 -16.97 3.05
N LEU A 275 9.14 -17.66 3.35
CA LEU A 275 8.34 -18.32 2.32
C LEU A 275 7.79 -17.32 1.29
N GLY A 276 7.24 -16.20 1.74
CA GLY A 276 6.69 -15.17 0.88
C GLY A 276 7.76 -14.53 0.00
N LEU A 277 8.88 -14.09 0.56
CA LEU A 277 9.99 -13.47 -0.18
C LEU A 277 10.62 -14.46 -1.19
N THR A 278 10.85 -15.71 -0.78
CA THR A 278 11.36 -16.75 -1.69
C THR A 278 10.34 -17.04 -2.80
N GLY A 279 9.06 -17.13 -2.46
CA GLY A 279 7.98 -17.27 -3.44
C GLY A 279 7.94 -16.11 -4.43
N ASN A 280 8.15 -14.87 -3.96
CA ASN A 280 8.16 -13.69 -4.85
C ASN A 280 9.41 -13.64 -5.74
N ILE A 281 10.57 -14.11 -5.25
CA ILE A 281 11.77 -14.31 -6.08
C ILE A 281 11.50 -15.33 -7.20
N LEU A 282 10.90 -16.47 -6.86
CA LEU A 282 10.55 -17.49 -7.86
C LEU A 282 9.49 -16.98 -8.85
N ALA A 283 8.48 -16.29 -8.38
CA ALA A 283 7.48 -15.67 -9.25
C ALA A 283 8.08 -14.62 -10.18
N SER A 284 9.02 -13.79 -9.68
CA SER A 284 9.76 -12.81 -10.48
C SER A 284 10.63 -13.48 -11.56
N LEU A 285 11.23 -14.63 -11.25
CA LEU A 285 12.03 -15.40 -12.20
C LEU A 285 11.14 -16.07 -13.27
N LEU A 286 10.00 -16.60 -12.87
CA LEU A 286 9.06 -17.26 -13.77
C LEU A 286 8.32 -16.28 -14.69
N LEU A 287 8.03 -15.07 -14.20
CA LEU A 287 7.19 -14.10 -14.89
C LEU A 287 7.64 -13.81 -16.34
N PRO A 288 8.91 -13.52 -16.67
CA PRO A 288 9.34 -13.31 -18.05
C PRO A 288 9.35 -14.60 -18.89
N ILE A 289 9.40 -15.79 -18.26
CA ILE A 289 9.42 -17.08 -18.94
C ILE A 289 8.00 -17.47 -19.37
N VAL A 290 7.05 -17.44 -18.42
CA VAL A 290 5.64 -17.77 -18.72
C VAL A 290 4.93 -16.63 -19.43
N GLY A 291 5.36 -15.40 -19.23
CA GLY A 291 4.82 -14.17 -19.80
C GLY A 291 5.09 -13.96 -21.29
N ARG A 292 5.42 -15.04 -22.04
CA ARG A 292 5.53 -15.02 -23.49
C ARG A 292 4.18 -15.13 -24.19
N THR A 293 3.15 -15.47 -23.46
CA THR A 293 1.75 -15.52 -23.90
C THR A 293 0.89 -14.68 -22.96
N GLU A 294 -0.23 -14.17 -23.46
CA GLU A 294 -1.16 -13.37 -22.65
C GLU A 294 -1.63 -14.12 -21.38
N ALA A 295 -2.08 -15.37 -21.55
CA ALA A 295 -2.51 -16.20 -20.42
C ALA A 295 -1.36 -16.46 -19.43
N GLY A 296 -0.15 -16.74 -19.94
CA GLY A 296 1.04 -16.93 -19.11
C GLY A 296 1.42 -15.66 -18.36
N ALA A 297 1.31 -14.48 -18.98
CA ALA A 297 1.54 -13.19 -18.34
C ALA A 297 0.58 -12.96 -17.17
N LEU A 298 -0.71 -13.25 -17.34
CA LEU A 298 -1.72 -13.14 -16.28
C LEU A 298 -1.44 -14.13 -15.14
N VAL A 299 -1.06 -15.37 -15.43
CA VAL A 299 -0.67 -16.36 -14.40
C VAL A 299 0.60 -15.91 -13.67
N GLY A 300 1.60 -15.42 -14.40
CA GLY A 300 2.83 -14.90 -13.80
C GLY A 300 2.58 -13.70 -12.89
N LEU A 301 1.75 -12.75 -13.32
CA LEU A 301 1.31 -11.61 -12.48
C LEU A 301 0.53 -12.10 -11.26
N PHE A 302 -0.39 -13.06 -11.41
CA PHE A 302 -1.10 -13.67 -10.29
C PHE A 302 -0.12 -14.23 -9.24
N LEU A 303 0.88 -15.01 -9.65
CA LEU A 303 1.88 -15.59 -8.74
C LEU A 303 2.76 -14.51 -8.09
N PHE A 304 3.12 -13.48 -8.85
CA PHE A 304 3.91 -12.36 -8.34
C PHE A 304 3.17 -11.57 -7.25
N TYR A 305 1.91 -11.22 -7.50
CA TYR A 305 1.14 -10.40 -6.55
C TYR A 305 0.66 -11.20 -5.34
N ILE A 306 0.29 -12.48 -5.47
CA ILE A 306 -0.12 -13.30 -4.31
C ILE A 306 1.04 -13.47 -3.33
N THR A 307 2.25 -13.66 -3.85
CA THR A 307 3.45 -13.81 -3.00
C THR A 307 3.88 -12.48 -2.39
N PHE A 308 3.77 -11.38 -3.12
CA PHE A 308 4.02 -10.04 -2.59
C PHE A 308 3.04 -9.68 -1.47
N GLU A 309 1.73 -9.89 -1.70
CA GLU A 309 0.72 -9.58 -0.69
C GLU A 309 0.91 -10.44 0.56
N TYR A 310 1.28 -11.70 0.38
CA TYR A 310 1.65 -12.58 1.49
C TYR A 310 2.81 -12.01 2.32
N VAL A 311 3.85 -11.45 1.69
CA VAL A 311 4.95 -10.76 2.38
C VAL A 311 4.43 -9.52 3.11
N LEU A 312 3.69 -8.67 2.41
CA LEU A 312 3.21 -7.38 2.94
C LEU A 312 2.40 -7.57 4.22
N VAL A 313 1.42 -8.47 4.18
CA VAL A 313 0.50 -8.70 5.29
C VAL A 313 1.18 -9.48 6.43
N SER A 314 2.05 -10.45 6.14
CA SER A 314 2.81 -11.18 7.17
C SER A 314 3.85 -10.32 7.89
N HIS A 315 4.32 -9.24 7.26
CA HIS A 315 5.32 -8.34 7.83
C HIS A 315 4.76 -7.47 8.96
N ILE A 316 3.52 -7.03 8.85
CA ILE A 316 2.90 -6.11 9.82
C ILE A 316 2.89 -6.69 11.25
N PRO A 317 2.43 -7.93 11.51
CA PRO A 317 2.46 -8.51 12.85
C PRO A 317 3.87 -8.67 13.42
N LEU A 318 4.87 -8.96 12.57
CA LEU A 318 6.26 -9.03 13.02
C LEU A 318 6.74 -7.66 13.51
N MET A 319 6.47 -6.60 12.76
CA MET A 319 6.85 -5.23 13.14
C MET A 319 6.22 -4.78 14.46
N THR A 320 5.01 -5.22 14.78
CA THR A 320 4.36 -4.86 16.04
C THR A 320 5.05 -5.44 17.27
N GLU A 321 5.90 -6.46 17.13
CA GLU A 321 6.62 -7.14 18.20
C GLU A 321 8.05 -6.62 18.39
N VAL A 322 8.64 -5.98 17.39
CA VAL A 322 10.04 -5.51 17.43
C VAL A 322 10.27 -4.44 18.50
N MET A 323 9.34 -3.49 18.66
CA MET A 323 9.43 -2.41 19.65
C MET A 323 8.07 -2.16 20.31
N PRO A 324 7.66 -2.96 21.32
CA PRO A 324 6.35 -2.80 21.97
C PRO A 324 6.13 -1.40 22.57
N GLY A 325 7.19 -0.78 23.11
CA GLY A 325 7.14 0.56 23.73
C GLY A 325 7.05 1.73 22.74
N ALA A 326 7.36 1.51 21.45
CA ALA A 326 7.30 2.53 20.39
C ALA A 326 6.57 2.02 19.13
N ARG A 327 5.61 1.12 19.31
CA ARG A 327 4.91 0.40 18.22
C ARG A 327 4.34 1.33 17.16
N ALA A 328 3.59 2.36 17.56
CA ALA A 328 2.97 3.30 16.63
C ALA A 328 4.02 4.06 15.80
N THR A 329 5.10 4.52 16.44
CA THR A 329 6.21 5.20 15.77
C THR A 329 6.90 4.26 14.79
N LEU A 330 7.18 3.01 15.19
CA LEU A 330 7.80 2.02 14.31
C LEU A 330 6.93 1.71 13.09
N LEU A 331 5.62 1.52 13.27
CA LEU A 331 4.70 1.29 12.15
C LEU A 331 4.61 2.50 11.21
N SER A 332 4.70 3.72 11.71
CA SER A 332 4.79 4.92 10.86
C SER A 332 6.06 4.93 10.03
N PHE A 333 7.21 4.57 10.61
CA PHE A 333 8.46 4.40 9.84
C PHE A 333 8.40 3.24 8.85
N ASN A 334 7.65 2.19 9.18
CA ASN A 334 7.39 1.10 8.24
C ASN A 334 6.64 1.59 6.98
N VAL A 335 5.62 2.44 7.16
CA VAL A 335 4.92 3.11 6.03
C VAL A 335 5.89 3.98 5.23
N THR A 336 6.78 4.70 5.90
CA THR A 336 7.84 5.47 5.22
C THR A 336 8.76 4.54 4.42
N GLY A 337 9.17 3.39 4.98
CA GLY A 337 9.96 2.37 4.28
C GLY A 337 9.27 1.89 3.00
N HIS A 338 7.99 1.53 3.08
CA HIS A 338 7.18 1.18 1.90
C HIS A 338 7.16 2.30 0.85
N SER A 339 6.99 3.55 1.27
CA SER A 339 6.90 4.69 0.35
C SER A 339 8.23 4.97 -0.34
N VAL A 340 9.35 4.93 0.40
CA VAL A 340 10.69 5.09 -0.18
C VAL A 340 11.01 3.94 -1.13
N GLY A 341 10.65 2.71 -0.78
CA GLY A 341 10.79 1.55 -1.67
C GLY A 341 10.02 1.73 -2.97
N ARG A 342 8.75 2.12 -2.89
CA ARG A 342 7.94 2.41 -4.08
C ARG A 342 8.50 3.57 -4.90
N MET A 343 9.05 4.60 -4.27
CA MET A 343 9.74 5.69 -4.96
C MET A 343 10.93 5.17 -5.77
N ILE A 344 11.79 4.33 -5.16
CA ILE A 344 12.94 3.74 -5.83
C ILE A 344 12.49 2.83 -6.99
N GLY A 345 11.52 1.95 -6.74
CA GLY A 345 10.97 1.08 -7.77
C GLY A 345 10.38 1.85 -8.95
N ALA A 346 9.55 2.86 -8.68
CA ALA A 346 8.92 3.68 -9.72
C ALA A 346 9.96 4.46 -10.55
N LEU A 347 11.00 5.02 -9.89
CA LEU A 347 12.08 5.75 -10.57
C LEU A 347 12.83 4.86 -11.58
N LEU A 348 13.06 3.60 -11.21
CA LEU A 348 13.84 2.66 -12.02
C LEU A 348 12.99 1.94 -13.08
N ALA A 349 11.71 1.70 -12.80
CA ALA A 349 10.86 0.81 -13.59
C ALA A 349 10.79 1.18 -15.06
N THR A 350 10.37 2.39 -15.37
CA THR A 350 10.17 2.85 -16.76
C THR A 350 11.50 2.98 -17.49
N PHE A 351 12.52 3.55 -16.84
CA PHE A 351 13.86 3.69 -17.42
C PHE A 351 14.45 2.35 -17.84
N ILE A 352 14.35 1.34 -16.97
CA ILE A 352 14.90 0.00 -17.25
C ILE A 352 14.06 -0.70 -18.33
N TYR A 353 12.74 -0.63 -18.21
CA TYR A 353 11.85 -1.27 -19.16
C TYR A 353 12.04 -0.76 -20.60
N GLN A 354 12.08 0.54 -20.80
CA GLN A 354 12.19 1.14 -22.13
C GLN A 354 13.55 0.88 -22.79
N ARG A 355 14.63 0.80 -22.01
CA ARG A 355 15.97 0.57 -22.58
C ARG A 355 16.36 -0.89 -22.71
N PHE A 356 15.89 -1.74 -21.83
CA PHE A 356 16.38 -3.12 -21.71
C PHE A 356 15.25 -4.16 -21.70
N GLY A 357 13.99 -3.73 -21.77
CA GLY A 357 12.83 -4.62 -21.76
C GLY A 357 12.46 -5.15 -20.37
N PHE A 358 11.56 -6.15 -20.35
CA PHE A 358 10.91 -6.62 -19.14
C PHE A 358 11.80 -7.51 -18.25
N LEU A 359 12.69 -8.31 -18.85
CA LEU A 359 13.54 -9.26 -18.11
C LEU A 359 14.44 -8.55 -17.07
N PRO A 360 15.18 -7.48 -17.39
CA PRO A 360 15.96 -6.77 -16.38
C PRO A 360 15.14 -6.18 -15.22
N VAL A 361 13.89 -5.78 -15.47
CA VAL A 361 12.98 -5.31 -14.42
C VAL A 361 12.74 -6.40 -13.40
N THR A 362 12.44 -7.62 -13.84
CA THR A 362 12.22 -8.76 -12.92
C THR A 362 13.49 -9.21 -12.23
N LEU A 363 14.65 -9.15 -12.89
CA LEU A 363 15.95 -9.46 -12.26
C LEU A 363 16.30 -8.48 -11.13
N ILE A 364 16.02 -7.19 -11.30
CA ILE A 364 16.21 -6.19 -10.24
C ILE A 364 15.18 -6.39 -9.12
N ALA A 365 13.96 -6.78 -9.42
CA ALA A 365 12.98 -7.16 -8.41
C ALA A 365 13.46 -8.36 -7.57
N ILE A 366 14.09 -9.36 -8.19
CA ILE A 366 14.75 -10.47 -7.48
C ILE A 366 15.85 -9.95 -6.55
N LEU A 367 16.74 -9.07 -7.05
CA LEU A 367 17.82 -8.49 -6.25
C LEU A 367 17.28 -7.76 -5.02
N PHE A 368 16.21 -6.96 -5.17
CA PHE A 368 15.59 -6.27 -4.06
C PHE A 368 14.94 -7.23 -3.05
N ASN A 369 14.30 -8.29 -3.50
CA ASN A 369 13.78 -9.33 -2.61
C ASN A 369 14.92 -10.08 -1.86
N VAL A 370 16.06 -10.27 -2.49
CA VAL A 370 17.26 -10.81 -1.80
C VAL A 370 17.73 -9.85 -0.70
N PHE A 371 17.76 -8.53 -0.95
CA PHE A 371 18.07 -7.56 0.11
C PHE A 371 17.05 -7.60 1.25
N ALA A 372 15.77 -7.79 0.95
CA ALA A 372 14.73 -7.99 1.98
C ALA A 372 14.98 -9.28 2.79
N LEU A 373 15.38 -10.39 2.17
CA LEU A 373 15.75 -11.64 2.86
C LEU A 373 16.98 -11.47 3.75
N LEU A 374 18.00 -10.75 3.30
CA LEU A 374 19.18 -10.45 4.11
C LEU A 374 18.80 -9.61 5.34
N ALA A 375 17.97 -8.59 5.16
CA ALA A 375 17.45 -7.79 6.27
C ALA A 375 16.62 -8.63 7.25
N LEU A 376 15.86 -9.60 6.77
CA LEU A 376 15.10 -10.54 7.63
C LEU A 376 16.03 -11.45 8.42
N GLY A 377 17.16 -11.89 7.83
CA GLY A 377 18.19 -12.65 8.52
C GLY A 377 18.78 -11.88 9.71
N GLU A 378 19.14 -10.61 9.52
CA GLU A 378 19.60 -9.72 10.59
C GLU A 378 18.55 -9.50 11.69
N LEU A 379 17.28 -9.29 11.30
CA LEU A 379 16.19 -9.12 12.24
C LEU A 379 16.01 -10.36 13.14
N THR A 380 15.99 -11.55 12.54
CA THR A 380 15.71 -12.80 13.25
C THR A 380 16.85 -13.26 14.15
N GLN A 381 18.10 -13.10 13.73
CA GLN A 381 19.25 -13.42 14.56
C GLN A 381 19.30 -12.57 15.83
N LYS A 382 19.05 -11.26 15.71
CA LYS A 382 19.07 -10.35 16.86
C LYS A 382 17.88 -10.51 17.78
N VAL A 383 16.69 -10.76 17.25
CA VAL A 383 15.52 -11.09 18.06
C VAL A 383 15.74 -12.40 18.83
N ALA A 384 16.36 -13.41 18.23
CA ALA A 384 16.71 -14.67 18.91
C ALA A 384 17.76 -14.47 20.02
N ILE A 385 18.76 -13.63 19.82
CA ILE A 385 19.76 -13.28 20.85
C ILE A 385 19.09 -12.57 22.02
N VAL A 386 18.28 -11.55 21.76
CA VAL A 386 17.56 -10.79 22.80
C VAL A 386 16.60 -11.70 23.58
N SER A 387 15.87 -12.60 22.91
CA SER A 387 14.96 -13.52 23.60
C SER A 387 15.70 -14.53 24.51
N ARG A 388 16.88 -15.02 24.06
CA ARG A 388 17.74 -15.89 24.88
C ARG A 388 18.31 -15.16 26.10
N LEU A 389 18.75 -13.92 25.94
CA LEU A 389 19.22 -13.09 27.06
C LEU A 389 18.11 -12.80 28.07
N LEU A 390 16.90 -12.44 27.61
CA LEU A 390 15.76 -12.22 28.50
C LEU A 390 15.31 -13.49 29.22
N ALA A 391 15.35 -14.65 28.58
CA ALA A 391 15.09 -15.94 29.20
C ALA A 391 16.11 -16.28 30.29
N TRP A 392 17.39 -16.00 30.01
CA TRP A 392 18.48 -16.17 30.98
C TRP A 392 18.32 -15.24 32.21
N PHE A 393 17.98 -13.97 32.00
CA PHE A 393 17.70 -13.03 33.11
C PHE A 393 16.48 -13.39 33.94
N ARG A 394 15.45 -14.00 33.34
CA ARG A 394 14.28 -14.50 34.07
C ARG A 394 14.62 -15.74 34.91
N TRP A 395 15.46 -16.60 34.39
CA TRP A 395 15.90 -17.79 35.09
C TRP A 395 16.77 -17.44 36.32
N THR A 396 17.70 -16.46 36.17
CA THR A 396 18.56 -16.01 37.31
C THR A 396 17.78 -15.30 38.40
N LYS A 397 16.66 -14.62 38.10
CA LYS A 397 15.79 -13.99 39.13
C LYS A 397 14.85 -14.98 39.80
N GLY A 398 14.55 -16.09 39.20
CA GLY A 398 13.69 -17.15 39.80
C GLY A 398 14.46 -18.16 40.64
N SER A 399 15.81 -18.11 40.69
CA SER A 399 16.66 -18.95 41.51
C SER A 399 17.09 -18.31 42.84
N GLU A 400 16.66 -17.06 43.10
CA GLU A 400 16.92 -16.35 44.36
C GLU A 400 15.72 -16.24 45.31
N THR A 401 14.63 -16.97 45.00
CA THR A 401 13.48 -17.18 45.87
C THR A 401 13.33 -18.64 46.24
#